data_e8116b35fb7cbb6cfcbc84c246be43de
#
_entry.id   e8116b35fb7cbb6cfcbc84c246be43de
#
_cell.length_a   1.000
_cell.length_b   1.000
_cell.length_c   1.000
_cell.angle_alpha   90.00
_cell.angle_beta   90.00
_cell.angle_gamma   90.00
#
_symmetry.space_group_name_H-M   'P 1'
#
loop_
_entity.id
_entity.type
_entity.pdbx_description
1 polymer ?
#
loop_
_entity_poly.entity_id
_entity_poly.type
_entity_poly.pdbx_seq_one_letter_code
_entity_poly.pdbx_strand_id
1 'polypeptide(L)'
;MTSNFRKQLLIAVVLATAAAGAAAHGDVKCKAYPKAEWKPHTELEKKLVAEGWTIRRMEVSKTCYEVYAKDPKGNRVEAFFDPVTFARVEE
;
A
#
# COMPACT_ATOMS: atom_id res chain seq x y z
N MET A 1 -0.69 -7.10 48.96
CA MET A 1 -1.12 -6.00 48.57
C MET A 1 -0.37 -5.37 47.51
N THR A 2 0.60 -4.88 47.74
CA THR A 2 1.37 -4.25 46.82
C THR A 2 1.71 -5.11 45.68
N SER A 3 1.76 -6.29 45.84
CA SER A 3 2.17 -7.15 44.83
C SER A 3 1.35 -7.11 43.62
N ASN A 4 0.24 -6.76 43.71
CA ASN A 4 -0.57 -6.78 42.62
C ASN A 4 -0.21 -5.89 41.51
N PHE A 5 0.13 -4.77 41.79
CA PHE A 5 0.41 -3.93 40.74
C PHE A 5 1.40 -4.39 39.84
N ARG A 6 2.23 -5.12 40.19
CA ARG A 6 3.21 -5.45 39.30
C ARG A 6 2.64 -6.14 38.15
N LYS A 7 1.62 -6.70 38.22
CA LYS A 7 1.09 -7.43 37.17
C LYS A 7 0.68 -6.59 36.07
N GLN A 8 0.20 -5.54 36.31
CA GLN A 8 -0.29 -4.76 35.29
C GLN A 8 0.71 -4.41 34.30
N LEU A 9 1.86 -4.37 34.60
CA LEU A 9 2.85 -3.97 33.73
C LEU A 9 2.87 -4.80 32.55
N LEU A 10 2.69 -6.00 32.63
CA LEU A 10 2.76 -6.88 31.60
C LEU A 10 1.96 -6.46 30.46
N ILE A 11 0.94 -5.94 30.67
CA ILE A 11 0.10 -5.52 29.68
C ILE A 11 0.76 -4.77 28.65
N ALA A 12 1.57 -3.98 28.95
CA ALA A 12 2.23 -3.14 28.03
C ALA A 12 2.77 -3.87 26.86
N VAL A 13 3.24 -4.94 27.06
CA VAL A 13 3.80 -5.72 26.07
C VAL A 13 3.00 -5.84 24.85
N VAL A 14 1.83 -6.05 25.00
CA VAL A 14 0.99 -6.21 23.94
C VAL A 14 1.15 -5.28 22.80
N LEU A 15 1.36 -4.12 23.05
CA LEU A 15 1.50 -3.20 22.04
C LEU A 15 2.45 -3.54 21.03
N ALA A 16 3.43 -4.11 21.36
CA ALA A 16 4.46 -4.41 20.45
C ALA A 16 3.91 -5.02 19.19
N THR A 17 2.94 -5.77 19.28
CA THR A 17 2.45 -6.44 18.14
C THR A 17 1.94 -5.51 17.10
N ALA A 18 1.54 -4.42 17.44
CA ALA A 18 0.98 -3.53 16.51
C ALA A 18 1.94 -3.22 15.37
N ALA A 19 3.13 -3.16 15.64
CA ALA A 19 4.07 -2.77 14.64
C ALA A 19 4.25 -3.77 13.54
N ALA A 20 4.03 -4.94 13.81
CA ALA A 20 4.26 -5.96 12.84
C ALA A 20 3.56 -5.78 11.53
N GLY A 21 2.39 -5.34 11.53
CA GLY A 21 1.66 -5.27 10.31
C GLY A 21 2.13 -4.25 9.34
N ALA A 22 2.84 -3.30 9.77
CA ALA A 22 3.23 -2.24 8.91
C ALA A 22 4.21 -2.59 7.83
N ALA A 23 4.89 -3.63 7.96
CA ALA A 23 5.93 -3.96 7.02
C ALA A 23 5.53 -4.66 5.75
N ALA A 24 4.33 -5.00 5.62
CA ALA A 24 3.93 -5.81 4.49
C ALA A 24 3.98 -5.18 3.13
N HIS A 25 3.84 -3.90 3.03
CA HIS A 25 3.73 -3.30 1.74
C HIS A 25 4.93 -3.37 0.82
N GLY A 26 6.06 -3.58 1.32
CA GLY A 26 7.24 -3.58 0.49
C GLY A 26 7.40 -4.80 -0.41
N ASP A 27 6.60 -5.80 -0.19
CA ASP A 27 6.79 -7.05 -0.91
C ASP A 27 5.93 -7.25 -2.14
N VAL A 28 5.13 -6.30 -2.50
CA VAL A 28 4.28 -6.46 -3.66
C VAL A 28 5.10 -6.38 -4.93
N LYS A 29 4.93 -7.33 -5.81
CA LYS A 29 5.64 -7.35 -7.07
C LYS A 29 4.69 -7.63 -8.20
N CYS A 30 4.88 -6.93 -9.30
CA CYS A 30 4.12 -7.17 -10.52
C CYS A 30 4.96 -8.01 -11.46
N LYS A 31 4.40 -8.43 -12.56
CA LYS A 31 5.15 -9.15 -13.56
C LYS A 31 6.25 -8.22 -14.04
N ALA A 32 7.42 -8.77 -14.27
CA ALA A 32 8.55 -7.95 -14.72
C ALA A 32 8.48 -7.75 -16.22
N TYR A 33 8.32 -6.52 -16.65
CA TYR A 33 8.31 -6.17 -18.05
C TYR A 33 9.49 -5.24 -18.35
N PRO A 34 10.01 -5.27 -19.55
CA PRO A 34 11.02 -4.28 -19.95
C PRO A 34 10.41 -2.90 -19.81
N LYS A 35 11.19 -1.93 -19.34
CA LYS A 35 10.66 -0.58 -19.14
C LYS A 35 10.08 0.00 -20.40
N ALA A 36 10.59 -0.36 -21.55
CA ALA A 36 10.06 0.16 -22.80
C ALA A 36 8.62 -0.26 -23.06
N GLU A 37 8.15 -1.31 -22.38
CA GLU A 37 6.79 -1.75 -22.55
C GLU A 37 5.82 -1.13 -21.54
N TRP A 38 6.33 -0.43 -20.58
CA TRP A 38 5.48 0.19 -19.55
C TRP A 38 4.69 1.33 -20.19
N LYS A 39 3.41 1.41 -19.84
CA LYS A 39 2.61 2.53 -20.28
C LYS A 39 2.91 3.70 -19.36
N PRO A 40 2.80 4.92 -19.84
CA PRO A 40 3.12 6.08 -19.00
C PRO A 40 2.22 6.13 -17.76
N HIS A 41 2.79 6.51 -16.65
CA HIS A 41 2.02 6.56 -15.42
C HIS A 41 0.88 7.56 -15.51
N THR A 42 0.99 8.55 -16.40
CA THR A 42 -0.07 9.51 -16.59
C THR A 42 -1.33 8.87 -17.13
N GLU A 43 -1.19 7.77 -17.89
CA GLU A 43 -2.36 7.09 -18.39
C GLU A 43 -3.06 6.35 -17.25
N LEU A 44 -2.29 5.78 -16.34
CA LEU A 44 -2.88 5.11 -15.20
C LEU A 44 -3.58 6.14 -14.32
N GLU A 45 -2.95 7.28 -14.14
CA GLU A 45 -3.53 8.33 -13.35
C GLU A 45 -4.87 8.77 -13.93
N LYS A 46 -4.95 8.99 -15.23
CA LYS A 46 -6.19 9.38 -15.87
C LYS A 46 -7.26 8.32 -15.68
N LYS A 47 -6.88 7.07 -15.79
CA LYS A 47 -7.82 5.98 -15.64
C LYS A 47 -8.40 5.99 -14.23
N LEU A 48 -7.55 6.10 -13.24
CA LEU A 48 -8.00 6.06 -11.85
C LEU A 48 -8.85 7.26 -11.49
N VAL A 49 -8.48 8.43 -11.96
CA VAL A 49 -9.26 9.63 -11.70
C VAL A 49 -10.65 9.49 -12.34
N ALA A 50 -10.71 8.93 -13.52
CA ALA A 50 -11.99 8.73 -14.18
C ALA A 50 -12.87 7.72 -13.41
N GLU A 51 -12.25 6.85 -12.63
CA GLU A 51 -12.97 5.88 -11.83
C GLU A 51 -13.30 6.41 -10.44
N GLY A 52 -12.97 7.64 -10.15
CA GLY A 52 -13.32 8.26 -8.88
C GLY A 52 -12.22 8.32 -7.84
N TRP A 53 -11.01 7.99 -8.20
CA TRP A 53 -9.88 8.04 -7.26
C TRP A 53 -9.33 9.46 -7.15
N THR A 54 -8.79 9.80 -6.00
CA THR A 54 -8.09 11.05 -5.79
C THR A 54 -6.64 10.70 -5.51
N ILE A 55 -5.78 10.96 -6.48
CA ILE A 55 -4.37 10.54 -6.40
C ILE A 55 -3.56 11.56 -5.60
N ARG A 56 -2.79 11.06 -4.64
CA ARG A 56 -1.89 11.94 -3.90
C ARG A 56 -0.49 11.82 -4.43
N ARG A 57 -0.07 10.63 -4.81
CA ARG A 57 1.29 10.42 -5.29
C ARG A 57 1.35 9.10 -6.04
N MET A 58 2.20 9.03 -7.03
CA MET A 58 2.40 7.81 -7.79
C MET A 58 3.89 7.65 -7.99
N GLU A 59 4.40 6.44 -7.82
CA GLU A 59 5.81 6.18 -8.01
C GLU A 59 6.05 4.76 -8.47
N VAL A 60 7.26 4.46 -8.88
CA VAL A 60 7.63 3.13 -9.29
C VAL A 60 8.10 2.39 -8.06
N SER A 61 7.60 1.21 -7.83
CA SER A 61 8.05 0.38 -6.73
C SER A 61 8.33 -1.00 -7.29
N LYS A 62 9.59 -1.36 -7.40
CA LYS A 62 10.03 -2.62 -7.98
C LYS A 62 9.46 -2.75 -9.39
N THR A 63 8.56 -3.66 -9.62
CA THR A 63 8.00 -3.92 -10.95
C THR A 63 6.61 -3.34 -11.12
N CYS A 64 6.18 -2.49 -10.20
CA CYS A 64 4.81 -1.97 -10.20
C CYS A 64 4.78 -0.45 -10.23
N TYR A 65 3.62 0.11 -10.57
CA TYR A 65 3.33 1.47 -10.22
C TYR A 65 2.65 1.43 -8.84
N GLU A 66 3.13 2.22 -7.93
CA GLU A 66 2.55 2.31 -6.59
C GLU A 66 1.79 3.62 -6.48
N VAL A 67 0.55 3.56 -6.03
CA VAL A 67 -0.32 4.72 -5.98
C VAL A 67 -0.78 4.97 -4.55
N TYR A 68 -0.56 6.19 -4.07
CA TYR A 68 -1.04 6.60 -2.78
C TYR A 68 -2.24 7.50 -3.06
N ALA A 69 -3.41 7.11 -2.63
CA ALA A 69 -4.63 7.78 -3.05
C ALA A 69 -5.79 7.58 -2.09
N LYS A 70 -6.90 8.23 -2.40
CA LYS A 70 -8.15 7.87 -1.78
C LYS A 70 -8.92 7.16 -2.87
N ASP A 71 -9.52 6.04 -2.55
CA ASP A 71 -10.29 5.27 -3.53
C ASP A 71 -11.66 5.91 -3.70
N PRO A 72 -12.50 5.40 -4.59
CA PRO A 72 -13.81 6.00 -4.84
C PRO A 72 -14.72 6.07 -3.62
N LYS A 73 -14.45 5.25 -2.61
CA LYS A 73 -15.24 5.27 -1.39
C LYS A 73 -14.67 6.24 -0.36
N GLY A 74 -13.59 6.92 -0.69
CA GLY A 74 -12.97 7.86 0.22
C GLY A 74 -11.96 7.29 1.19
N ASN A 75 -11.60 6.01 1.03
CA ASN A 75 -10.62 5.40 1.91
C ASN A 75 -9.21 5.66 1.42
N ARG A 76 -8.30 5.91 2.34
CA ARG A 76 -6.91 6.05 1.97
C ARG A 76 -6.36 4.69 1.67
N VAL A 77 -5.71 4.55 0.54
CA VAL A 77 -5.14 3.27 0.12
C VAL A 77 -3.76 3.46 -0.48
N GLU A 78 -2.98 2.41 -0.42
CA GLU A 78 -1.72 2.33 -1.09
C GLU A 78 -1.91 1.13 -1.98
N ALA A 79 -1.94 1.33 -3.28
CA ALA A 79 -2.29 0.28 -4.22
C ALA A 79 -1.19 0.10 -5.25
N PHE A 80 -1.06 -1.12 -5.75
CA PHE A 80 -0.02 -1.45 -6.72
C PHE A 80 -0.68 -1.90 -8.00
N PHE A 81 -0.16 -1.44 -9.12
CA PHE A 81 -0.74 -1.75 -10.42
C PHE A 81 0.30 -2.25 -11.39
N ASP A 82 -0.10 -3.21 -12.21
CA ASP A 82 0.73 -3.73 -13.30
C ASP A 82 0.97 -2.58 -14.28
N PRO A 83 2.20 -2.28 -14.63
CA PRO A 83 2.49 -1.10 -15.46
C PRO A 83 2.12 -1.25 -16.94
N VAL A 84 1.73 -2.43 -17.35
CA VAL A 84 1.33 -2.65 -18.74
C VAL A 84 -0.17 -2.82 -18.84
N THR A 85 -0.77 -3.61 -17.96
CA THR A 85 -2.20 -3.89 -18.05
C THR A 85 -3.02 -2.98 -17.16
N PHE A 86 -2.38 -2.36 -16.19
CA PHE A 86 -3.02 -1.52 -15.17
C PHE A 86 -3.93 -2.34 -14.25
N ALA A 87 -3.76 -3.65 -14.23
CA ALA A 87 -4.52 -4.48 -13.30
C ALA A 87 -3.97 -4.26 -11.89
N ARG A 88 -4.84 -4.21 -10.91
CA ARG A 88 -4.40 -4.03 -9.54
C ARG A 88 -3.82 -5.33 -9.03
N VAL A 89 -2.70 -5.25 -8.33
CA VAL A 89 -2.01 -6.42 -7.81
C VAL A 89 -2.08 -6.37 -6.30
N GLU A 90 -2.55 -7.44 -5.71
CA GLU A 90 -2.68 -7.51 -4.25
C GLU A 90 -1.51 -8.30 -3.66
N GLU A 91 -1.25 -8.11 -2.39
CA GLU A 91 -0.20 -8.85 -1.72
C GLU A 91 -0.57 -10.32 -1.57
#